data_ab6f963a9687494da4313557a0c6efaf
#
_entry.id   ab6f963a9687494da4313557a0c6efaf
#
_cell.length_a   1.000
_cell.length_b   1.000
_cell.length_c   1.000
_cell.angle_alpha   90.00
_cell.angle_beta   90.00
_cell.angle_gamma   90.00
#
_symmetry.space_group_name_H-M   'P 1'
#
loop_
_entity.id
_entity.type
_entity.pdbx_description
1 polymer ?
#
loop_
_entity_poly.entity_id
_entity_poly.type
_entity_poly.pdbx_seq_one_letter_code
_entity_poly.pdbx_strand_id
1 'polypeptide(L)'
;MARLSYTAIASLDGYIEDAAGSFDWAMPDEEVHRFANELDRTVGRHLLGRRMYETMVFWEDPDNVAGGPDYVLEYGRTWREADKVVFSRSLESVSSERTSIERDFDPELIRRWKSEMSTAQPDADLSIGGAELAGLALRAGLVDDVHLLLVPILVGGGKRALPDGITQELDLVDMRRFASGFVYLRYRLSAD
;
A
#
# COMPACT_ATOMS: atom_id res chain seq x y z
N MET A 1 -15.38 12.54 -0.69
CA MET A 1 -14.92 11.64 -1.78
C MET A 1 -13.90 10.71 -1.17
N ALA A 2 -13.98 9.41 -1.44
CA ALA A 2 -13.01 8.43 -0.95
C ALA A 2 -11.60 8.80 -1.40
N ARG A 3 -10.63 8.60 -0.54
CA ARG A 3 -9.23 8.95 -0.80
C ARG A 3 -8.50 7.75 -1.39
N LEU A 4 -7.49 8.01 -2.20
CA LEU A 4 -6.53 6.99 -2.62
C LEU A 4 -5.21 7.24 -1.89
N SER A 5 -4.80 6.30 -1.04
CA SER A 5 -3.53 6.36 -0.31
C SER A 5 -2.49 5.42 -0.94
N TYR A 6 -1.25 5.87 -0.99
CA TYR A 6 -0.10 5.02 -1.28
C TYR A 6 0.71 4.82 -0.01
N THR A 7 0.80 3.57 0.45
CA THR A 7 1.59 3.21 1.64
C THR A 7 2.81 2.39 1.24
N ALA A 8 3.99 2.76 1.72
CA ALA A 8 5.22 2.02 1.50
C ALA A 8 6.09 1.96 2.77
N ILE A 9 6.65 0.78 3.04
CA ILE A 9 7.78 0.62 3.95
C ILE A 9 9.04 0.77 3.09
N ALA A 10 9.91 1.70 3.45
CA ALA A 10 11.09 2.03 2.67
C ALA A 10 12.33 2.21 3.54
N SER A 11 13.51 1.93 2.98
CA SER A 11 14.78 2.31 3.60
C SER A 11 14.90 3.84 3.71
N LEU A 12 15.79 4.32 4.57
CA LEU A 12 16.03 5.77 4.73
C LEU A 12 16.49 6.42 3.42
N ASP A 13 17.16 5.68 2.54
CA ASP A 13 17.57 6.13 1.21
C ASP A 13 16.54 5.86 0.11
N GLY A 14 15.29 5.46 0.49
CA GLY A 14 14.10 5.50 -0.34
C GLY A 14 13.82 4.26 -1.19
N TYR A 15 14.29 3.09 -0.82
CA TYR A 15 14.05 1.83 -1.54
C TYR A 15 13.06 0.92 -0.79
N ILE A 16 12.20 0.20 -1.53
CA ILE A 16 11.27 -0.81 -1.00
C ILE A 16 11.81 -2.23 -1.10
N GLU A 17 12.79 -2.46 -1.94
CA GLU A 17 13.59 -3.68 -2.06
C GLU A 17 15.01 -3.29 -2.45
N ASP A 18 15.99 -4.11 -2.08
CA ASP A 18 17.41 -3.90 -2.43
C ASP A 18 17.70 -4.34 -3.88
N ALA A 19 18.95 -4.25 -4.29
CA ALA A 19 19.38 -4.62 -5.64
C ALA A 19 19.20 -6.11 -5.96
N ALA A 20 19.08 -6.97 -4.93
CA ALA A 20 18.78 -8.39 -5.07
C ALA A 20 17.26 -8.69 -5.07
N GLY A 21 16.43 -7.67 -4.85
CA GLY A 21 14.98 -7.80 -4.72
C GLY A 21 14.52 -8.28 -3.34
N SER A 22 15.41 -8.25 -2.32
CA SER A 22 15.05 -8.57 -0.95
C SER A 22 14.51 -7.35 -0.21
N PHE A 23 13.55 -7.59 0.68
CA PHE A 23 12.98 -6.62 1.62
C PHE A 23 12.92 -7.17 3.06
N ASP A 24 13.68 -8.20 3.38
CA ASP A 24 13.70 -8.84 4.70
C ASP A 24 14.08 -7.86 5.83
N TRP A 25 14.82 -6.81 5.49
CA TRP A 25 15.17 -5.71 6.39
C TRP A 25 13.99 -4.79 6.74
N ALA A 26 12.86 -4.91 6.03
CA ALA A 26 11.69 -4.04 6.18
C ALA A 26 10.63 -4.60 7.15
N MET A 27 10.94 -5.68 7.87
CA MET A 27 9.98 -6.33 8.77
C MET A 27 9.62 -5.41 9.95
N PRO A 28 8.33 -5.04 10.09
CA PRO A 28 7.88 -4.22 11.20
C PRO A 28 7.86 -5.01 12.51
N ASP A 29 8.22 -4.36 13.61
CA ASP A 29 7.93 -4.88 14.94
C ASP A 29 6.43 -4.76 15.28
N GLU A 30 6.04 -5.24 16.46
CA GLU A 30 4.64 -5.21 16.90
C GLU A 30 4.05 -3.80 16.89
N GLU A 31 4.79 -2.79 17.39
CA GLU A 31 4.32 -1.42 17.47
C GLU A 31 4.02 -0.85 16.07
N VAL A 32 4.94 -1.05 15.15
CA VAL A 32 4.80 -0.60 13.75
C VAL A 32 3.71 -1.38 13.02
N HIS A 33 3.62 -2.70 13.26
CA HIS A 33 2.61 -3.53 12.63
C HIS A 33 1.18 -3.16 13.07
N ARG A 34 0.98 -2.94 14.39
CA ARG A 34 -0.33 -2.47 14.91
C ARG A 34 -0.72 -1.12 14.30
N PHE A 35 0.24 -0.22 14.15
CA PHE A 35 0.00 1.05 13.49
C PHE A 35 -0.35 0.88 11.99
N ALA A 36 0.32 -0.03 11.30
CA ALA A 36 -0.04 -0.36 9.91
C ALA A 36 -1.48 -0.92 9.81
N ASN A 37 -1.89 -1.77 10.77
CA ASN A 37 -3.28 -2.24 10.85
C ASN A 37 -4.27 -1.08 11.01
N GLU A 38 -3.92 -0.07 11.82
CA GLU A 38 -4.78 1.13 12.01
C GLU A 38 -4.95 1.90 10.69
N LEU A 39 -3.90 2.01 9.87
CA LEU A 39 -3.98 2.64 8.56
C LEU A 39 -4.89 1.88 7.59
N ASP A 40 -4.86 0.55 7.64
CA ASP A 40 -5.62 -0.31 6.73
C ASP A 40 -7.10 -0.50 7.14
N ARG A 41 -7.49 -0.14 8.37
CA ARG A 41 -8.88 -0.31 8.85
C ARG A 41 -9.92 0.42 8.01
N THR A 42 -9.57 1.53 7.39
CA THR A 42 -10.48 2.30 6.54
C THR A 42 -10.40 1.89 5.08
N VAL A 43 -9.52 0.97 4.72
CA VAL A 43 -9.34 0.55 3.34
C VAL A 43 -10.41 -0.46 2.95
N GLY A 44 -11.36 -0.03 2.12
CA GLY A 44 -12.39 -0.89 1.56
C GLY A 44 -11.94 -1.61 0.28
N ARG A 45 -10.91 -1.07 -0.42
CA ARG A 45 -10.39 -1.69 -1.66
C ARG A 45 -8.90 -1.45 -1.82
N HIS A 46 -8.17 -2.54 -2.07
CA HIS A 46 -6.76 -2.51 -2.42
C HIS A 46 -6.56 -2.60 -3.95
N LEU A 47 -5.77 -1.68 -4.49
CA LEU A 47 -5.29 -1.68 -5.87
C LEU A 47 -3.84 -2.16 -5.87
N LEU A 48 -3.57 -3.32 -6.45
CA LEU A 48 -2.30 -4.02 -6.28
C LEU A 48 -1.63 -4.26 -7.64
N GLY A 49 -0.34 -3.95 -7.73
CA GLY A 49 0.49 -4.51 -8.80
C GLY A 49 0.69 -6.02 -8.59
N ARG A 50 0.95 -6.76 -9.68
CA ARG A 50 1.09 -8.23 -9.63
C ARG A 50 2.03 -8.72 -8.51
N ARG A 51 3.27 -8.19 -8.44
CA ARG A 51 4.25 -8.62 -7.42
C ARG A 51 3.78 -8.32 -6.00
N MET A 52 3.13 -7.18 -5.80
CA MET A 52 2.55 -6.84 -4.50
C MET A 52 1.44 -7.81 -4.13
N TYR A 53 0.57 -8.18 -5.06
CA TYR A 53 -0.43 -9.21 -4.85
C TYR A 53 0.19 -10.56 -4.49
N GLU A 54 1.21 -11.00 -5.25
CA GLU A 54 1.92 -12.27 -5.01
C GLU A 54 2.55 -12.33 -3.60
N THR A 55 2.99 -11.18 -3.06
CA THR A 55 3.47 -11.07 -1.67
C THR A 55 2.30 -11.12 -0.67
N MET A 56 1.26 -10.35 -0.93
CA MET A 56 0.17 -10.13 0.03
C MET A 56 -0.84 -11.29 0.08
N VAL A 57 -0.92 -12.12 -0.95
CA VAL A 57 -1.80 -13.29 -0.97
C VAL A 57 -1.51 -14.30 0.14
N PHE A 58 -0.34 -14.21 0.79
CA PHE A 58 0.00 -14.91 2.02
C PHE A 58 -1.09 -14.76 3.11
N TRP A 59 -1.72 -13.58 3.21
CA TRP A 59 -2.72 -13.25 4.22
C TRP A 59 -4.10 -13.86 3.93
N GLU A 60 -4.30 -14.42 2.74
CA GLU A 60 -5.57 -15.06 2.36
C GLU A 60 -5.81 -16.34 3.12
N ASP A 61 -4.76 -17.15 3.32
CA ASP A 61 -4.86 -18.43 4.04
C ASP A 61 -4.72 -18.19 5.57
N PRO A 62 -5.79 -18.46 6.37
CA PRO A 62 -5.72 -18.32 7.81
C PRO A 62 -4.65 -19.20 8.47
N ASP A 63 -4.31 -20.33 7.86
CA ASP A 63 -3.33 -21.28 8.40
C ASP A 63 -1.91 -20.69 8.39
N ASN A 64 -1.62 -19.79 7.46
CA ASN A 64 -0.31 -19.09 7.41
C ASN A 64 -0.03 -18.24 8.65
N VAL A 65 -1.08 -17.80 9.35
CA VAL A 65 -0.98 -16.94 10.53
C VAL A 65 -1.50 -17.60 11.80
N ALA A 66 -1.92 -18.88 11.71
CA ALA A 66 -2.51 -19.63 12.82
C ALA A 66 -1.55 -19.69 14.01
N GLY A 67 -2.07 -19.33 15.21
CA GLY A 67 -1.25 -19.28 16.43
C GLY A 67 -0.31 -18.08 16.53
N GLY A 68 -0.33 -17.18 15.55
CA GLY A 68 0.40 -15.92 15.60
C GLY A 68 -0.18 -14.91 16.60
N PRO A 69 0.53 -13.81 16.85
CA PRO A 69 0.04 -12.73 17.70
C PRO A 69 -1.27 -12.11 17.16
N ASP A 70 -2.05 -11.51 18.06
CA ASP A 70 -3.36 -10.93 17.75
C ASP A 70 -3.33 -9.88 16.62
N TYR A 71 -2.29 -9.05 16.57
CA TYR A 71 -2.13 -8.05 15.51
C TYR A 71 -1.88 -8.65 14.12
N VAL A 72 -1.22 -9.82 14.05
CA VAL A 72 -1.03 -10.57 12.80
C VAL A 72 -2.35 -11.20 12.36
N LEU A 73 -3.10 -11.79 13.30
CA LEU A 73 -4.43 -12.34 13.03
C LEU A 73 -5.43 -11.27 12.60
N GLU A 74 -5.35 -10.07 13.22
CA GLU A 74 -6.17 -8.91 12.86
C GLU A 74 -5.92 -8.50 11.41
N TYR A 75 -4.66 -8.34 11.01
CA TYR A 75 -4.32 -7.97 9.64
C TYR A 75 -4.85 -8.98 8.62
N GLY A 76 -4.68 -10.27 8.88
CA GLY A 76 -5.20 -11.33 8.02
C GLY A 76 -6.73 -11.25 7.84
N ARG A 77 -7.49 -10.87 8.87
CA ARG A 77 -8.93 -10.63 8.75
C ARG A 77 -9.22 -9.41 7.87
N THR A 78 -8.58 -8.27 8.16
CA THR A 78 -8.73 -7.02 7.39
C THR A 78 -8.44 -7.26 5.90
N TRP A 79 -7.37 -7.98 5.57
CA TRP A 79 -7.04 -8.34 4.21
C TRP A 79 -8.16 -9.13 3.50
N ARG A 80 -8.70 -10.17 4.14
CA ARG A 80 -9.75 -11.01 3.55
C ARG A 80 -11.08 -10.27 3.36
N GLU A 81 -11.38 -9.33 4.23
CA GLU A 81 -12.63 -8.53 4.19
C GLU A 81 -12.62 -7.45 3.11
N ALA A 82 -11.46 -6.92 2.73
CA ALA A 82 -11.34 -5.89 1.71
C ALA A 82 -11.51 -6.43 0.29
N ASP A 83 -12.06 -5.60 -0.61
CA ASP A 83 -12.00 -5.87 -2.05
C ASP A 83 -10.57 -5.68 -2.58
N LYS A 84 -10.20 -6.45 -3.59
CA LYS A 84 -8.87 -6.38 -4.19
C LYS A 84 -8.96 -6.31 -5.71
N VAL A 85 -8.15 -5.45 -6.31
CA VAL A 85 -8.00 -5.38 -7.77
C VAL A 85 -6.53 -5.50 -8.11
N VAL A 86 -6.19 -6.51 -8.91
CA VAL A 86 -4.82 -6.79 -9.33
C VAL A 86 -4.59 -6.29 -10.75
N PHE A 87 -3.69 -5.34 -10.92
CA PHE A 87 -3.30 -4.85 -12.24
C PHE A 87 -2.20 -5.72 -12.81
N SER A 88 -2.57 -6.55 -13.80
CA SER A 88 -1.63 -7.48 -14.43
C SER A 88 -2.06 -7.91 -15.82
N ARG A 89 -1.17 -7.78 -16.79
CA ARG A 89 -1.36 -8.30 -18.15
C ARG A 89 -1.07 -9.79 -18.28
N SER A 90 -0.29 -10.35 -17.34
CA SER A 90 0.21 -11.74 -17.41
C SER A 90 -0.39 -12.69 -16.38
N LEU A 91 -1.02 -12.19 -15.31
CA LEU A 91 -1.66 -13.04 -14.32
C LEU A 91 -2.96 -13.61 -14.92
N GLU A 92 -3.08 -14.92 -14.98
CA GLU A 92 -4.25 -15.60 -15.59
C GLU A 92 -5.42 -15.68 -14.61
N SER A 93 -5.14 -15.98 -13.35
CA SER A 93 -6.14 -16.12 -12.30
C SER A 93 -5.62 -15.63 -10.95
N VAL A 94 -6.53 -15.39 -10.03
CA VAL A 94 -6.26 -15.04 -8.62
C VAL A 94 -6.68 -16.19 -7.72
N SER A 95 -6.01 -16.34 -6.58
CA SER A 95 -6.27 -17.37 -5.57
C SER A 95 -6.94 -16.83 -4.30
N SER A 96 -7.26 -15.54 -4.26
CA SER A 96 -7.90 -14.89 -3.12
C SER A 96 -9.35 -14.51 -3.42
N GLU A 97 -10.19 -14.53 -2.39
CA GLU A 97 -11.57 -14.08 -2.49
C GLU A 97 -11.66 -12.56 -2.69
N ARG A 98 -12.80 -12.07 -3.16
CA ARG A 98 -13.08 -10.64 -3.37
C ARG A 98 -12.01 -9.94 -4.23
N THR A 99 -11.43 -10.68 -5.19
CA THR A 99 -10.32 -10.22 -6.01
C THR A 99 -10.67 -10.28 -7.48
N SER A 100 -10.41 -9.20 -8.21
CA SER A 100 -10.54 -9.12 -9.66
C SER A 100 -9.20 -8.76 -10.32
N ILE A 101 -9.11 -8.99 -11.64
CA ILE A 101 -7.93 -8.64 -12.44
C ILE A 101 -8.33 -7.55 -13.42
N GLU A 102 -7.56 -6.45 -13.41
CA GLU A 102 -7.57 -5.43 -14.44
C GLU A 102 -6.31 -5.54 -15.31
N ARG A 103 -6.48 -5.43 -16.62
CA ARG A 103 -5.35 -5.64 -17.55
C ARG A 103 -4.51 -4.39 -17.74
N ASP A 104 -5.15 -3.25 -17.73
CA ASP A 104 -4.52 -1.96 -17.98
C ASP A 104 -4.85 -0.96 -16.88
N PHE A 105 -3.90 -0.09 -16.59
CA PHE A 105 -4.13 1.03 -15.68
C PHE A 105 -4.95 2.11 -16.42
N ASP A 106 -6.18 2.35 -15.95
CA ASP A 106 -7.07 3.39 -16.45
C ASP A 106 -7.36 4.41 -15.34
N PRO A 107 -6.88 5.66 -15.45
CA PRO A 107 -7.16 6.71 -14.49
C PRO A 107 -8.65 6.99 -14.27
N GLU A 108 -9.47 6.90 -15.33
CA GLU A 108 -10.92 7.16 -15.24
C GLU A 108 -11.62 6.07 -14.44
N LEU A 109 -11.18 4.83 -14.57
CA LEU A 109 -11.68 3.72 -13.77
C LEU A 109 -11.45 3.97 -12.27
N ILE A 110 -10.26 4.44 -11.90
CA ILE A 110 -9.93 4.74 -10.50
C ILE A 110 -10.74 5.94 -9.99
N ARG A 111 -10.93 7.00 -10.78
CA ARG A 111 -11.80 8.14 -10.40
C ARG A 111 -13.24 7.68 -10.16
N ARG A 112 -13.76 6.80 -11.02
CA ARG A 112 -15.07 6.20 -10.85
C ARG A 112 -15.17 5.41 -9.55
N TRP A 113 -14.20 4.56 -9.23
CA TRP A 113 -14.17 3.79 -7.97
C TRP A 113 -14.12 4.69 -6.73
N LYS A 114 -13.36 5.79 -6.75
CA LYS A 114 -13.36 6.78 -5.67
C LYS A 114 -14.76 7.37 -5.47
N SER A 115 -15.46 7.67 -6.53
CA SER A 115 -16.84 8.20 -6.47
C SER A 115 -17.85 7.17 -5.97
N GLU A 116 -17.79 5.95 -6.49
CA GLU A 116 -18.65 4.83 -6.09
C GLU A 116 -18.46 4.48 -4.61
N MET A 117 -17.21 4.37 -4.15
CA MET A 117 -16.86 4.12 -2.75
C MET A 117 -17.43 5.20 -1.83
N SER A 118 -17.28 6.47 -2.20
CA SER A 118 -17.83 7.60 -1.43
C SER A 118 -19.35 7.52 -1.22
N THR A 119 -20.05 6.88 -2.14
CA THR A 119 -21.51 6.74 -2.07
C THR A 119 -21.91 5.48 -1.32
N ALA A 120 -21.25 4.37 -1.61
CA ALA A 120 -21.61 3.06 -1.06
C ALA A 120 -21.05 2.82 0.35
N GLN A 121 -19.86 3.35 0.63
CA GLN A 121 -19.13 3.19 1.89
C GLN A 121 -18.43 4.52 2.24
N PRO A 122 -19.15 5.51 2.80
CA PRO A 122 -18.64 6.87 3.00
C PRO A 122 -17.36 6.97 3.86
N ASP A 123 -17.14 6.00 4.75
CA ASP A 123 -16.00 5.95 5.66
C ASP A 123 -14.84 5.07 5.13
N ALA A 124 -15.00 4.51 3.92
CA ALA A 124 -13.98 3.66 3.32
C ALA A 124 -13.16 4.41 2.26
N ASP A 125 -11.87 4.08 2.23
CA ASP A 125 -10.88 4.60 1.30
C ASP A 125 -10.34 3.50 0.38
N LEU A 126 -9.56 3.90 -0.62
CA LEU A 126 -8.79 3.01 -1.48
C LEU A 126 -7.31 3.07 -1.08
N SER A 127 -6.61 1.96 -1.18
CA SER A 127 -5.15 1.94 -1.12
C SER A 127 -4.54 1.45 -2.44
N ILE A 128 -3.33 1.88 -2.74
CA ILE A 128 -2.57 1.41 -3.89
C ILE A 128 -1.23 0.84 -3.43
N GLY A 129 -0.92 -0.39 -3.85
CA GLY A 129 0.29 -1.11 -3.47
C GLY A 129 1.14 -1.52 -4.66
N GLY A 130 2.46 -1.42 -4.48
CA GLY A 130 3.48 -1.62 -5.51
C GLY A 130 3.91 -0.32 -6.16
N ALA A 131 5.21 -0.01 -6.08
CA ALA A 131 5.77 1.29 -6.47
C ALA A 131 5.55 1.65 -7.95
N GLU A 132 5.52 0.66 -8.84
CA GLU A 132 5.27 0.91 -10.27
C GLU A 132 3.83 1.37 -10.52
N LEU A 133 2.85 0.66 -9.93
CA LEU A 133 1.43 1.00 -10.06
C LEU A 133 1.14 2.35 -9.36
N ALA A 134 1.68 2.55 -8.16
CA ALA A 134 1.58 3.82 -7.44
C ALA A 134 2.21 4.97 -8.23
N GLY A 135 3.32 4.73 -8.92
CA GLY A 135 3.96 5.69 -9.80
C GLY A 135 3.08 6.14 -10.97
N LEU A 136 2.28 5.22 -11.55
CA LEU A 136 1.27 5.58 -12.56
C LEU A 136 0.17 6.45 -11.97
N ALA A 137 -0.32 6.09 -10.77
CA ALA A 137 -1.37 6.85 -10.09
C ALA A 137 -0.90 8.25 -9.66
N LEU A 138 0.35 8.38 -9.18
CA LEU A 138 0.96 9.67 -8.84
C LEU A 138 1.07 10.57 -10.09
N ARG A 139 1.56 10.04 -11.22
CA ARG A 139 1.62 10.80 -12.49
C ARG A 139 0.26 11.23 -13.02
N ALA A 140 -0.78 10.45 -12.71
CA ALA A 140 -2.16 10.75 -13.11
C ALA A 140 -2.90 11.67 -12.10
N GLY A 141 -2.24 12.16 -11.04
CA GLY A 141 -2.84 13.01 -10.02
C GLY A 141 -3.99 12.34 -9.25
N LEU A 142 -3.91 11.02 -9.04
CA LEU A 142 -4.98 10.24 -8.41
C LEU A 142 -4.75 10.00 -6.91
N VAL A 143 -3.49 10.02 -6.47
CA VAL A 143 -3.11 9.78 -5.08
C VAL A 143 -3.37 11.03 -4.25
N ASP A 144 -4.09 10.87 -3.15
CA ASP A 144 -4.41 11.96 -2.21
C ASP A 144 -3.41 12.03 -1.06
N ASP A 145 -2.99 10.87 -0.54
CA ASP A 145 -2.05 10.77 0.58
C ASP A 145 -0.93 9.76 0.27
N VAL A 146 0.28 10.12 0.66
CA VAL A 146 1.44 9.21 0.68
C VAL A 146 1.82 8.93 2.13
N HIS A 147 1.89 7.65 2.48
CA HIS A 147 2.28 7.16 3.79
C HIS A 147 3.62 6.44 3.66
N LEU A 148 4.66 6.96 4.30
CA LEU A 148 5.98 6.35 4.32
C LEU A 148 6.32 5.85 5.72
N LEU A 149 6.65 4.57 5.84
CA LEU A 149 7.24 3.96 7.02
C LEU A 149 8.73 3.77 6.74
N LEU A 150 9.56 4.70 7.22
CA LEU A 150 11.00 4.70 6.97
C LEU A 150 11.72 3.81 7.98
N VAL A 151 12.41 2.80 7.46
CA VAL A 151 13.29 1.91 8.22
C VAL A 151 14.65 2.59 8.42
N PRO A 152 15.26 2.53 9.61
CA PRO A 152 16.57 3.16 9.88
C PRO A 152 17.73 2.34 9.27
N ILE A 153 17.70 2.15 7.95
CA ILE A 153 18.69 1.40 7.16
C ILE A 153 18.99 2.13 5.84
N LEU A 154 20.21 1.97 5.35
CA LEU A 154 20.62 2.32 3.99
C LEU A 154 20.86 1.03 3.22
N VAL A 155 20.21 0.86 2.08
CA VAL A 155 20.39 -0.33 1.22
C VAL A 155 21.22 -0.03 -0.05
N GLY A 156 21.38 1.24 -0.39
CA GLY A 156 22.30 1.72 -1.43
C GLY A 156 21.86 1.48 -2.86
N GLY A 157 20.70 0.87 -3.09
CA GLY A 157 20.15 0.61 -4.44
C GLY A 157 18.99 -0.38 -4.40
N GLY A 158 18.32 -0.53 -5.56
CA GLY A 158 17.15 -1.40 -5.69
C GLY A 158 15.94 -0.69 -6.27
N LYS A 159 14.74 -1.06 -5.84
CA LYS A 159 13.50 -0.46 -6.31
C LYS A 159 13.08 0.71 -5.42
N ARG A 160 12.93 1.88 -6.03
CA ARG A 160 12.50 3.09 -5.32
C ARG A 160 11.05 3.00 -4.87
N ALA A 161 10.77 3.54 -3.66
CA ALA A 161 9.42 3.73 -3.16
C ALA A 161 8.65 4.76 -3.99
N LEU A 162 9.29 5.88 -4.31
CA LEU A 162 8.68 6.96 -5.08
C LEU A 162 9.27 7.00 -6.49
N PRO A 163 8.45 7.31 -7.51
CA PRO A 163 8.88 7.31 -8.90
C PRO A 163 9.78 8.50 -9.23
N ASP A 164 10.72 8.29 -10.14
CA ASP A 164 11.49 9.38 -10.73
C ASP A 164 10.64 10.24 -11.67
N GLY A 165 11.08 11.50 -11.91
CA GLY A 165 10.50 12.39 -12.91
C GLY A 165 9.13 12.98 -12.56
N ILE A 166 8.79 13.05 -11.28
CA ILE A 166 7.64 13.79 -10.75
C ILE A 166 8.16 14.92 -9.87
N THR A 167 7.62 16.11 -10.09
CA THR A 167 7.77 17.24 -9.17
C THR A 167 6.38 17.56 -8.62
N GLN A 168 6.19 17.40 -7.31
CA GLN A 168 4.92 17.60 -6.65
C GLN A 168 5.18 18.20 -5.27
N GLU A 169 4.48 19.28 -4.92
CA GLU A 169 4.48 19.81 -3.57
C GLU A 169 3.63 18.94 -2.64
N LEU A 170 4.11 18.76 -1.42
CA LEU A 170 3.49 17.90 -0.43
C LEU A 170 3.36 18.63 0.91
N ASP A 171 2.19 18.50 1.53
CA ASP A 171 1.93 18.99 2.87
C ASP A 171 2.14 17.87 3.89
N LEU A 172 3.04 18.04 4.85
CA LEU A 172 3.18 17.10 5.97
C LEU A 172 1.94 17.19 6.86
N VAL A 173 1.18 16.09 6.93
CA VAL A 173 -0.08 15.99 7.68
C VAL A 173 0.12 15.34 9.04
N ASP A 174 1.00 14.34 9.10
CA ASP A 174 1.25 13.57 10.31
C ASP A 174 2.65 12.96 10.31
N MET A 175 3.21 12.75 11.51
CA MET A 175 4.48 12.05 11.71
C MET A 175 4.50 11.30 13.04
N ARG A 176 5.12 10.13 13.06
CA ARG A 176 5.30 9.35 14.28
C ARG A 176 6.69 8.68 14.29
N ARG A 177 7.32 8.70 15.46
CA ARG A 177 8.53 7.93 15.74
C ARG A 177 8.15 6.68 16.54
N PHE A 178 8.71 5.54 16.17
CA PHE A 178 8.57 4.26 16.88
C PHE A 178 9.82 3.93 17.69
N ALA A 179 9.66 3.07 18.69
CA ALA A 179 10.75 2.67 19.58
C ALA A 179 11.87 1.93 18.82
N SER A 180 11.52 1.18 17.77
CA SER A 180 12.47 0.49 16.86
C SER A 180 13.30 1.41 15.97
N GLY A 181 13.01 2.70 15.97
CA GLY A 181 13.66 3.68 15.10
C GLY A 181 12.96 3.89 13.76
N PHE A 182 11.89 3.17 13.46
CA PHE A 182 11.03 3.51 12.34
C PHE A 182 10.48 4.92 12.50
N VAL A 183 10.27 5.60 11.36
CA VAL A 183 9.59 6.91 11.30
C VAL A 183 8.47 6.82 10.28
N TYR A 184 7.27 7.13 10.72
CA TYR A 184 6.12 7.30 9.84
C TYR A 184 5.98 8.76 9.43
N LEU A 185 5.70 8.97 8.15
CA LEU A 185 5.38 10.26 7.56
C LEU A 185 4.14 10.12 6.69
N ARG A 186 3.17 11.01 6.91
CA ARG A 186 2.01 11.15 6.02
C ARG A 186 2.07 12.50 5.33
N TYR A 187 2.10 12.47 4.03
CA TYR A 187 2.02 13.64 3.19
C TYR A 187 0.72 13.65 2.39
N ARG A 188 0.14 14.82 2.28
CA ARG A 188 -0.97 15.10 1.37
C ARG A 188 -0.44 15.73 0.10
N LEU A 189 -0.93 15.25 -1.04
CA LEU A 189 -0.66 15.88 -2.32
C LEU A 189 -1.58 17.09 -2.46
N SER A 190 -0.98 18.27 -2.75
CA SER A 190 -1.75 19.46 -3.07
C SER A 190 -2.49 19.24 -4.37
N ALA A 191 -3.81 19.52 -4.39
CA ALA A 191 -4.56 19.55 -5.63
C ALA A 191 -4.11 20.79 -6.42
N ASP A 192 -3.76 20.59 -7.70
CA ASP A 192 -3.52 21.69 -8.64
C ASP A 192 -4.79 22.50 -8.90
#